data_1d65ec5e6f07b786fb3b4e37832a4cae
#
_entry.id   1d65ec5e6f07b786fb3b4e37832a4cae
#
_cell.length_a   1.000
_cell.length_b   1.000
_cell.length_c   1.000
_cell.angle_alpha   90.00
_cell.angle_beta   90.00
_cell.angle_gamma   90.00
#
_symmetry.space_group_name_H-M   'P 1'
#
loop_
_entity.id
_entity.type
_entity.pdbx_description
1 polymer ?
#
loop_
_entity_poly.entity_id
_entity_poly.type
_entity_poly.pdbx_seq_one_letter_code
_entity_poly.pdbx_strand_id
1 'polypeptide(L)'
;MKCKVHVSNSKLNWIRKEDNVWSTEYELPLFNNIHLKVYPKIKEGKIPRFTDSIASVAIQNYDRIEDTIYIQGSEIDILYQLVKEIEKINPDFILTEDGDSFTFPYLTHRSESNKIDLILDRESIPLCRPKKDGISYFSYGKIHFKPLTA
;
A
#
# COMPACT_ATOMS: atom_id res chain seq x y z
N MET A 1 21.24 -16.77 11.08
CA MET A 1 22.11 -16.26 10.00
C MET A 1 23.51 -16.05 10.57
N LYS A 2 24.53 -16.69 10.00
CA LYS A 2 25.93 -16.49 10.43
C LYS A 2 26.57 -15.48 9.48
N CYS A 3 27.27 -14.50 10.01
CA CYS A 3 28.03 -13.54 9.20
C CYS A 3 29.43 -13.31 9.81
N LYS A 4 30.41 -13.04 8.97
CA LYS A 4 31.72 -12.54 9.38
C LYS A 4 31.73 -11.04 9.27
N VAL A 5 32.19 -10.40 10.34
CA VAL A 5 32.24 -8.94 10.42
C VAL A 5 33.70 -8.54 10.65
N HIS A 6 34.17 -7.61 9.86
CA HIS A 6 35.50 -7.03 10.05
C HIS A 6 35.39 -5.59 10.57
N VAL A 7 35.92 -5.37 11.74
CA VAL A 7 35.91 -4.06 12.40
C VAL A 7 37.36 -3.65 12.67
N SER A 8 37.75 -2.45 12.25
CA SER A 8 39.03 -1.84 12.61
C SER A 8 38.81 -0.41 13.07
N ASN A 9 39.52 0.00 14.14
CA ASN A 9 39.43 1.33 14.73
C ASN A 9 37.97 1.77 15.03
N SER A 10 37.16 0.85 15.56
CA SER A 10 35.75 1.05 15.85
C SER A 10 34.87 1.39 14.63
N LYS A 11 35.39 1.17 13.43
CA LYS A 11 34.64 1.33 12.18
C LYS A 11 34.36 -0.02 11.54
N LEU A 12 33.13 -0.22 11.13
CA LEU A 12 32.72 -1.38 10.33
C LEU A 12 33.28 -1.24 8.93
N ASN A 13 34.16 -2.17 8.52
CA ASN A 13 34.74 -2.14 7.19
C ASN A 13 33.95 -2.95 6.19
N TRP A 14 33.52 -4.16 6.58
CA TRP A 14 32.70 -5.01 5.74
C TRP A 14 32.01 -6.09 6.57
N ILE A 15 30.90 -6.57 6.04
CA ILE A 15 30.16 -7.72 6.54
C ILE A 15 30.09 -8.76 5.41
N ARG A 16 30.54 -9.98 5.71
CA ARG A 16 30.38 -11.10 4.80
C ARG A 16 29.35 -12.08 5.36
N LYS A 17 28.31 -12.35 4.61
CA LYS A 17 27.36 -13.38 4.92
C LYS A 17 28.03 -14.75 4.67
N GLU A 18 27.98 -15.66 5.66
CA GLU A 18 28.44 -17.03 5.51
C GLU A 18 27.35 -17.90 4.91
N ASP A 19 27.01 -17.65 3.66
CA ASP A 19 26.11 -18.51 2.91
C ASP A 19 26.89 -19.26 1.83
N ASN A 20 26.37 -20.41 1.45
CA ASN A 20 26.81 -21.08 0.25
C ASN A 20 26.53 -20.14 -0.94
N VAL A 21 27.56 -19.82 -1.71
CA VAL A 21 27.46 -18.92 -2.89
C VAL A 21 26.41 -19.41 -3.90
N TRP A 22 26.10 -20.70 -3.86
CA TRP A 22 25.13 -21.35 -4.75
C TRP A 22 23.75 -21.58 -4.10
N SER A 23 23.59 -21.21 -2.84
CA SER A 23 22.29 -21.31 -2.18
C SER A 23 21.39 -20.18 -2.66
N THR A 24 20.31 -20.54 -3.33
CA THR A 24 19.21 -19.65 -3.67
C THR A 24 18.15 -19.57 -2.56
N GLU A 25 18.32 -20.37 -1.51
CA GLU A 25 17.45 -20.39 -0.35
C GLU A 25 17.83 -19.23 0.59
N TYR A 26 16.89 -18.33 0.83
CA TYR A 26 17.01 -17.29 1.83
C TYR A 26 15.68 -17.19 2.59
N GLU A 27 15.78 -16.92 3.88
CA GLU A 27 14.60 -16.64 4.68
C GLU A 27 14.00 -15.32 4.24
N LEU A 28 12.77 -15.36 3.79
CA LEU A 28 12.02 -14.13 3.48
C LEU A 28 11.77 -13.36 4.78
N PRO A 29 11.92 -12.04 4.77
CA PRO A 29 11.53 -11.21 5.90
C PRO A 29 10.03 -11.37 6.15
N LEU A 30 9.64 -11.29 7.41
CA LEU A 30 8.22 -11.21 7.79
C LEU A 30 7.71 -9.81 7.40
N PHE A 31 6.89 -9.76 6.36
CA PHE A 31 6.23 -8.52 5.94
C PHE A 31 4.91 -8.32 6.67
N ASN A 32 4.65 -7.11 7.10
CA ASN A 32 3.36 -6.71 7.63
C ASN A 32 2.44 -6.32 6.47
N ASN A 33 1.58 -7.23 6.05
CA ASN A 33 0.71 -7.05 4.90
C ASN A 33 -0.72 -6.81 5.35
N ILE A 34 -1.38 -5.84 4.72
CA ILE A 34 -2.80 -5.61 4.92
C ILE A 34 -3.57 -5.74 3.61
N HIS A 35 -4.82 -6.15 3.72
CA HIS A 35 -5.77 -6.13 2.63
C HIS A 35 -6.77 -5.00 2.87
N LEU A 36 -6.82 -4.05 1.96
CA LEU A 36 -7.69 -2.88 2.00
C LEU A 36 -8.89 -3.10 1.07
N LYS A 37 -10.09 -2.99 1.61
CA LYS A 37 -11.35 -3.01 0.85
C LYS A 37 -12.12 -1.73 1.09
N VAL A 38 -12.57 -1.11 0.01
CA VAL A 38 -13.35 0.12 0.05
C VAL A 38 -14.74 -0.15 -0.53
N TYR A 39 -15.75 0.25 0.22
CA TYR A 39 -17.16 0.07 -0.16
C TYR A 39 -17.80 1.41 -0.46
N PRO A 40 -18.04 1.71 -1.75
CA PRO A 40 -18.79 2.91 -2.15
C PRO A 40 -20.27 2.81 -1.74
N LYS A 41 -20.87 3.95 -1.49
CA LYS A 41 -22.32 4.04 -1.21
C LYS A 41 -23.09 4.02 -2.53
N ILE A 42 -23.44 2.82 -2.99
CA ILE A 42 -24.15 2.61 -4.25
C ILE A 42 -25.58 2.14 -4.02
N LYS A 43 -26.46 2.45 -4.96
CA LYS A 43 -27.81 1.86 -5.01
C LYS A 43 -27.71 0.45 -5.59
N GLU A 44 -28.56 -0.42 -5.12
CA GLU A 44 -28.63 -1.80 -5.61
C GLU A 44 -28.68 -1.88 -7.14
N GLY A 45 -27.88 -2.77 -7.73
CA GLY A 45 -27.79 -2.98 -9.20
C GLY A 45 -27.03 -1.90 -9.98
N LYS A 46 -26.36 -0.95 -9.32
CA LYS A 46 -25.51 0.05 -10.00
C LYS A 46 -24.03 -0.27 -9.85
N ILE A 47 -23.26 0.12 -10.87
CA ILE A 47 -21.80 0.06 -10.85
C ILE A 47 -21.28 1.27 -10.08
N PRO A 48 -20.27 1.09 -9.18
CA PRO A 48 -19.62 2.18 -8.47
C PRO A 48 -19.06 3.26 -9.38
N ARG A 49 -19.23 4.50 -9.00
CA ARG A 49 -18.64 5.67 -9.69
C ARG A 49 -17.72 6.41 -8.75
N PHE A 50 -16.74 7.12 -9.28
CA PHE A 50 -15.84 7.94 -8.46
C PHE A 50 -16.56 9.07 -7.70
N THR A 51 -17.75 9.47 -8.17
CA THR A 51 -18.59 10.46 -7.51
C THR A 51 -19.39 9.93 -6.32
N ASP A 52 -19.52 8.60 -6.21
CA ASP A 52 -20.26 8.00 -5.10
C ASP A 52 -19.43 8.12 -3.81
N SER A 53 -20.06 8.50 -2.70
CA SER A 53 -19.36 8.63 -1.42
C SER A 53 -18.94 7.29 -0.86
N ILE A 54 -17.94 7.27 0.02
CA ILE A 54 -17.49 6.07 0.73
C ILE A 54 -18.54 5.71 1.78
N ALA A 55 -18.99 4.46 1.79
CA ALA A 55 -19.88 3.92 2.80
C ALA A 55 -19.11 3.35 3.98
N SER A 56 -18.06 2.58 3.70
CA SER A 56 -17.18 1.98 4.69
C SER A 56 -15.86 1.55 4.08
N VAL A 57 -14.88 1.31 4.94
CA VAL A 57 -13.59 0.74 4.59
C VAL A 57 -13.31 -0.42 5.54
N ALA A 58 -12.74 -1.50 5.02
CA ALA A 58 -12.24 -2.61 5.81
C ALA A 58 -10.73 -2.76 5.62
N ILE A 59 -10.00 -2.85 6.73
CA ILE A 59 -8.57 -3.15 6.76
C ILE A 59 -8.42 -4.50 7.44
N GLN A 60 -7.90 -5.47 6.72
CA GLN A 60 -7.68 -6.82 7.20
C GLN A 60 -6.19 -7.12 7.24
N ASN A 61 -5.69 -7.61 8.37
CA ASN A 61 -4.34 -8.13 8.43
C ASN A 61 -4.28 -9.45 7.65
N TYR A 62 -3.30 -9.60 6.75
CA TYR A 62 -3.21 -10.79 5.90
C TYR A 62 -2.98 -12.08 6.71
N ASP A 63 -2.19 -12.00 7.78
CA ASP A 63 -1.84 -13.15 8.61
C ASP A 63 -2.89 -13.44 9.69
N ARG A 64 -3.78 -12.49 9.98
CA ARG A 64 -4.80 -12.57 11.04
C ARG A 64 -6.15 -12.10 10.53
N ILE A 65 -6.86 -13.00 9.85
CA ILE A 65 -8.17 -12.72 9.25
C ILE A 65 -9.18 -12.23 10.31
N GLU A 66 -9.04 -12.68 11.56
CA GLU A 66 -9.93 -12.31 12.66
C GLU A 66 -9.79 -10.84 13.09
N ASP A 67 -8.65 -10.20 12.79
CA ASP A 67 -8.36 -8.81 13.16
C ASP A 67 -8.77 -7.82 12.04
N THR A 68 -10.01 -7.90 11.57
CA THR A 68 -10.52 -6.95 10.57
C THR A 68 -11.02 -5.68 11.23
N ILE A 69 -10.46 -4.54 10.84
CA ILE A 69 -10.90 -3.22 11.29
C ILE A 69 -11.93 -2.69 10.27
N TYR A 70 -13.15 -2.43 10.74
CA TYR A 70 -14.18 -1.78 9.94
C TYR A 70 -14.31 -0.31 10.31
N ILE A 71 -14.13 0.58 9.33
CA ILE A 71 -14.25 2.03 9.47
C ILE A 71 -15.56 2.45 8.84
N GLN A 72 -16.43 3.08 9.64
CA GLN A 72 -17.75 3.55 9.22
C GLN A 72 -18.02 4.93 9.83
N GLY A 73 -18.87 5.72 9.17
CA GLY A 73 -19.24 7.04 9.65
C GLY A 73 -19.48 8.01 8.52
N SER A 74 -19.20 9.30 8.74
CA SER A 74 -19.16 10.26 7.66
C SER A 74 -17.95 10.00 6.76
N GLU A 75 -18.03 10.35 5.49
CA GLU A 75 -16.93 10.11 4.54
C GLU A 75 -15.63 10.78 4.98
N ILE A 76 -15.74 11.96 5.57
CA ILE A 76 -14.60 12.72 6.11
C ILE A 76 -13.96 11.93 7.27
N ASP A 77 -14.76 11.42 8.19
CA ASP A 77 -14.27 10.61 9.31
C ASP A 77 -13.63 9.32 8.83
N ILE A 78 -14.23 8.67 7.82
CA ILE A 78 -13.68 7.44 7.22
C ILE A 78 -12.28 7.71 6.65
N LEU A 79 -12.10 8.78 5.88
CA LEU A 79 -10.81 9.12 5.28
C LEU A 79 -9.74 9.44 6.35
N TYR A 80 -10.10 10.23 7.38
CA TYR A 80 -9.18 10.50 8.49
C TYR A 80 -8.82 9.26 9.29
N GLN A 81 -9.80 8.41 9.59
CA GLN A 81 -9.55 7.18 10.32
C GLN A 81 -8.72 6.19 9.49
N LEU A 82 -8.94 6.12 8.18
CA LEU A 82 -8.15 5.29 7.28
C LEU A 82 -6.67 5.68 7.35
N VAL A 83 -6.33 6.95 7.18
CA VAL A 83 -4.95 7.44 7.26
C VAL A 83 -4.33 7.08 8.62
N LYS A 84 -5.06 7.35 9.70
CA LYS A 84 -4.61 7.09 11.08
C LYS A 84 -4.36 5.59 11.36
N GLU A 85 -5.24 4.72 10.87
CA GLU A 85 -5.06 3.27 11.07
C GLU A 85 -3.92 2.73 10.19
N ILE A 86 -3.73 3.22 8.96
CA ILE A 86 -2.58 2.87 8.13
C ILE A 86 -1.27 3.30 8.80
N GLU A 87 -1.19 4.52 9.31
CA GLU A 87 -0.02 5.01 10.04
C GLU A 87 0.29 4.14 11.27
N LYS A 88 -0.72 3.79 12.05
CA LYS A 88 -0.60 2.93 13.24
C LYS A 88 -0.16 1.51 12.92
N ILE A 89 -0.73 0.90 11.88
CA ILE A 89 -0.37 -0.46 11.44
C ILE A 89 1.01 -0.47 10.80
N ASN A 90 1.39 0.60 10.11
CA ASN A 90 2.66 0.77 9.40
C ASN A 90 2.96 -0.43 8.49
N PRO A 91 2.08 -0.77 7.52
CA PRO A 91 2.24 -1.94 6.69
C PRO A 91 3.43 -1.82 5.74
N ASP A 92 3.99 -2.97 5.34
CA ASP A 92 4.98 -3.05 4.26
C ASP A 92 4.29 -3.08 2.89
N PHE A 93 3.12 -3.74 2.81
CA PHE A 93 2.32 -3.78 1.59
C PHE A 93 0.83 -3.58 1.88
N ILE A 94 0.19 -2.79 1.02
CA ILE A 94 -1.26 -2.63 0.98
C ILE A 94 -1.77 -3.38 -0.26
N LEU A 95 -2.49 -4.46 -0.02
CA LEU A 95 -3.08 -5.29 -1.07
C LEU A 95 -4.54 -4.88 -1.28
N THR A 96 -4.97 -4.83 -2.52
CA THR A 96 -6.37 -4.57 -2.89
C THR A 96 -6.75 -5.40 -4.11
N GLU A 97 -8.05 -5.66 -4.31
CA GLU A 97 -8.51 -6.44 -5.46
C GLU A 97 -8.36 -5.63 -6.77
N ASP A 98 -8.77 -4.36 -6.79
CA ASP A 98 -8.77 -3.48 -7.97
C ASP A 98 -7.98 -2.19 -7.70
N GLY A 99 -6.75 -2.33 -7.17
CA GLY A 99 -5.94 -1.21 -6.68
C GLY A 99 -5.79 -0.09 -7.69
N ASP A 100 -5.16 -0.40 -8.81
CA ASP A 100 -4.80 0.60 -9.82
C ASP A 100 -5.98 1.02 -10.70
N SER A 101 -6.93 0.11 -10.92
CA SER A 101 -8.07 0.37 -11.81
C SER A 101 -9.20 1.13 -11.13
N PHE A 102 -9.41 0.90 -9.82
CA PHE A 102 -10.52 1.50 -9.09
C PHE A 102 -10.15 2.03 -7.71
N THR A 103 -9.62 1.20 -6.81
CA THR A 103 -9.54 1.55 -5.38
C THR A 103 -8.70 2.80 -5.10
N PHE A 104 -7.47 2.88 -5.58
CA PHE A 104 -6.63 4.06 -5.35
C PHE A 104 -7.11 5.29 -6.13
N PRO A 105 -7.46 5.22 -7.43
CA PRO A 105 -8.06 6.35 -8.13
C PRO A 105 -9.35 6.86 -7.49
N TYR A 106 -10.19 5.96 -6.98
CA TYR A 106 -11.42 6.31 -6.28
C TYR A 106 -11.13 7.02 -4.96
N LEU A 107 -10.27 6.45 -4.10
CA LEU A 107 -9.86 7.08 -2.84
C LEU A 107 -9.23 8.45 -3.07
N THR A 108 -8.35 8.58 -4.07
CA THR A 108 -7.75 9.87 -4.45
C THR A 108 -8.81 10.88 -4.87
N HIS A 109 -9.79 10.46 -5.69
CA HIS A 109 -10.88 11.35 -6.08
C HIS A 109 -11.73 11.80 -4.90
N ARG A 110 -12.01 10.90 -3.96
CA ARG A 110 -12.82 11.23 -2.77
C ARG A 110 -12.05 12.12 -1.80
N SER A 111 -10.76 11.86 -1.59
CA SER A 111 -9.91 12.68 -0.73
C SER A 111 -9.77 14.12 -1.26
N GLU A 112 -9.51 14.28 -2.56
CA GLU A 112 -9.48 15.59 -3.21
C GLU A 112 -10.82 16.34 -3.10
N SER A 113 -11.95 15.62 -3.31
CA SER A 113 -13.29 16.20 -3.21
C SER A 113 -13.62 16.71 -1.80
N ASN A 114 -13.08 16.04 -0.78
CA ASN A 114 -13.24 16.39 0.62
C ASN A 114 -12.09 17.27 1.17
N LYS A 115 -11.09 17.60 0.34
CA LYS A 115 -9.89 18.38 0.70
C LYS A 115 -9.11 17.78 1.87
N ILE A 116 -8.93 16.45 1.81
CA ILE A 116 -8.20 15.67 2.80
C ILE A 116 -6.95 15.09 2.13
N ASP A 117 -5.80 15.24 2.77
CA ASP A 117 -4.57 14.61 2.31
C ASP A 117 -4.60 13.12 2.66
N LEU A 118 -4.67 12.28 1.64
CA LEU A 118 -4.67 10.83 1.78
C LEU A 118 -3.23 10.32 1.80
N ILE A 119 -2.68 10.14 2.99
CA ILE A 119 -1.32 9.66 3.21
C ILE A 119 -1.40 8.17 3.52
N LEU A 120 -0.90 7.32 2.64
CA LEU A 120 -0.91 5.86 2.78
C LEU A 120 0.50 5.26 2.83
N ASP A 121 1.53 6.09 2.70
CA ASP A 121 2.93 5.69 2.70
C ASP A 121 3.69 6.18 3.95
N ARG A 122 4.95 5.76 4.06
CA ARG A 122 5.86 6.15 5.15
C ARG A 122 6.57 7.48 4.91
N GLU A 123 6.49 8.01 3.69
CA GLU A 123 7.15 9.26 3.31
C GLU A 123 6.26 10.48 3.56
N SER A 124 5.04 10.26 4.02
CA SER A 124 4.04 11.31 4.28
C SER A 124 3.70 12.12 3.03
N ILE A 125 3.75 11.48 1.88
CA ILE A 125 3.38 12.09 0.59
C ILE A 125 1.90 11.80 0.32
N PRO A 126 1.06 12.84 0.15
CA PRO A 126 -0.33 12.61 -0.19
C PRO A 126 -0.50 11.88 -1.52
N LEU A 127 -1.37 10.87 -1.53
CA LEU A 127 -1.76 10.18 -2.74
C LEU A 127 -2.41 11.18 -3.71
N CYS A 128 -1.86 11.33 -4.89
CA CYS A 128 -2.36 12.26 -5.90
C CYS A 128 -2.64 11.55 -7.22
N ARG A 129 -3.54 12.14 -8.01
CA ARG A 129 -3.77 11.62 -9.35
C ARG A 129 -2.53 11.76 -10.22
N PRO A 130 -2.18 10.72 -10.97
CA PRO A 130 -1.13 10.84 -11.95
C PRO A 130 -1.52 11.92 -12.97
N LYS A 131 -0.60 12.81 -13.28
CA LYS A 131 -0.82 13.89 -14.27
C LYS A 131 -1.00 13.35 -15.69
N LYS A 132 -0.70 12.09 -15.94
CA LYS A 132 -0.90 11.37 -17.20
C LYS A 132 -1.21 9.91 -16.89
N ASP A 133 -2.04 9.30 -17.73
CA ASP A 133 -2.33 7.88 -17.65
C ASP A 133 -1.04 7.07 -17.60
N GLY A 134 -0.95 6.18 -16.62
CA GLY A 134 0.17 5.27 -16.50
C GLY A 134 0.22 4.39 -17.74
N ILE A 135 1.30 4.46 -18.52
CA ILE A 135 1.50 3.59 -19.66
C ILE A 135 2.44 2.48 -19.21
N SER A 136 1.91 1.26 -19.12
CA SER A 136 2.77 0.08 -19.10
C SER A 136 3.01 -0.33 -20.54
N TYR A 137 4.25 -0.53 -20.92
CA TYR A 137 4.59 -1.08 -22.21
C TYR A 137 5.64 -2.17 -22.06
N PHE A 138 5.54 -3.15 -22.92
CA PHE A 138 6.49 -4.24 -23.00
C PHE A 138 7.50 -3.92 -24.09
N SER A 139 8.78 -3.88 -23.74
CA SER A 139 9.86 -3.64 -24.69
C SER A 139 11.05 -4.52 -24.34
N TYR A 140 11.51 -5.31 -25.31
CA TYR A 140 12.70 -6.16 -25.21
C TYR A 140 12.75 -7.07 -23.97
N GLY A 141 11.62 -7.71 -23.64
CA GLY A 141 11.56 -8.63 -22.48
C GLY A 141 11.52 -7.92 -21.12
N LYS A 142 11.39 -6.61 -21.07
CA LYS A 142 11.22 -5.84 -19.83
C LYS A 142 9.82 -5.23 -19.77
N ILE A 143 9.19 -5.38 -18.61
CA ILE A 143 7.97 -4.65 -18.29
C ILE A 143 8.38 -3.32 -17.68
N HIS A 144 7.98 -2.24 -18.33
CA HIS A 144 8.18 -0.90 -17.82
C HIS A 144 6.89 -0.45 -17.15
N PHE A 145 6.92 -0.34 -15.84
CA PHE A 145 5.85 0.29 -15.08
C PHE A 145 6.17 1.76 -14.90
N LYS A 146 5.20 2.60 -15.23
CA LYS A 146 5.16 3.94 -14.71
C LYS A 146 4.16 3.89 -13.57
N PRO A 147 4.58 4.03 -12.31
CA PRO A 147 3.65 3.96 -11.20
C PRO A 147 2.56 5.03 -11.37
N LEU A 148 1.33 4.68 -11.02
CA LEU A 148 0.20 5.60 -10.96
C LEU A 148 0.39 6.64 -9.86
N THR A 149 1.17 6.28 -8.86
CA THR A 149 1.60 7.12 -7.76
C THR A 149 3.12 7.13 -7.72
N ALA A 150 3.70 8.29 -7.78
CA ALA A 150 5.13 8.46 -7.54
C ALA A 150 5.38 8.51 -6.05
#